data_b5f3b6258c7f91f452a585fcca64fc54
#
_entry.id   b5f3b6258c7f91f452a585fcca64fc54
#
_cell.length_a   1.000
_cell.length_b   1.000
_cell.length_c   1.000
_cell.angle_alpha   90.00
_cell.angle_beta   90.00
_cell.angle_gamma   90.00
#
_symmetry.space_group_name_H-M   'P 1'
#
loop_
_entity.id
_entity.type
_entity.pdbx_description
1 polymer ?
#
loop_
_entity_poly.entity_id
_entity_poly.type
_entity_poly.pdbx_seq_one_letter_code
_entity_poly.pdbx_strand_id
1 'polypeptide(L)'
;MIEILLIEDDPDIADNLQEYLQNAGGGEWRIHISDNGRDGLEMAAQTLYSLILLDIGLPERDGFEVCKCLRRRGIQTPVIFVTARYSEEDVLKGYECGGDDYIVKPFSMAQLAAKIKVFLKRYGESRPAAVTYLDLTADRNDRKMYLGDKEIDLQPREFDVLLYLMEHPERLVSKEELLARVWGAESDAVPRNLDNPIKNIRKETENSEAMIVTLRGYGYRLETKK
;
A
#
# COMPACT_ATOMS: atom_id res chain seq x y z
N MET A 1 -5.70 -6.40 -11.08
CA MET A 1 -5.32 -7.55 -10.25
C MET A 1 -5.15 -7.05 -8.83
N ILE A 2 -5.71 -7.73 -7.84
CA ILE A 2 -5.72 -7.32 -6.43
C ILE A 2 -4.56 -8.05 -5.74
N GLU A 3 -3.57 -7.31 -5.26
CA GLU A 3 -2.40 -7.85 -4.57
C GLU A 3 -2.71 -7.97 -3.07
N ILE A 4 -2.57 -9.17 -2.51
CA ILE A 4 -2.79 -9.47 -1.09
C ILE A 4 -1.50 -10.05 -0.52
N LEU A 5 -1.04 -9.54 0.63
CA LEU A 5 0.08 -10.09 1.36
C LEU A 5 -0.42 -10.97 2.50
N LEU A 6 0.06 -12.21 2.55
CA LEU A 6 -0.15 -13.15 3.65
C LEU A 6 1.18 -13.32 4.40
N ILE A 7 1.18 -13.01 5.70
CA ILE A 7 2.34 -13.19 6.58
C ILE A 7 1.98 -14.28 7.59
N GLU A 8 2.51 -15.48 7.36
CA GLU A 8 2.18 -16.73 8.07
C GLU A 8 3.40 -17.63 8.05
N ASP A 9 3.84 -18.12 9.20
CA ASP A 9 5.04 -18.93 9.35
C ASP A 9 4.80 -20.44 9.17
N ASP A 10 3.55 -20.87 9.26
CA ASP A 10 3.20 -22.27 8.97
C ASP A 10 2.98 -22.46 7.46
N PRO A 11 3.88 -23.22 6.77
CA PRO A 11 3.80 -23.35 5.31
C PRO A 11 2.53 -24.09 4.86
N ASP A 12 2.03 -25.05 5.65
CA ASP A 12 0.82 -25.82 5.30
C ASP A 12 -0.42 -24.89 5.35
N ILE A 13 -0.47 -23.98 6.32
CA ILE A 13 -1.53 -22.97 6.42
C ILE A 13 -1.40 -21.96 5.30
N ALA A 14 -0.20 -21.47 5.03
CA ALA A 14 0.07 -20.46 4.01
C ALA A 14 -0.31 -20.97 2.61
N ASP A 15 0.12 -22.18 2.24
CA ASP A 15 -0.15 -22.79 0.93
C ASP A 15 -1.66 -23.05 0.74
N ASN A 16 -2.32 -23.60 1.76
CA ASN A 16 -3.77 -23.83 1.73
C ASN A 16 -4.57 -22.53 1.59
N LEU A 17 -4.15 -21.47 2.30
CA LEU A 17 -4.78 -20.16 2.20
C LEU A 17 -4.55 -19.54 0.82
N GLN A 18 -3.32 -19.62 0.29
CA GLN A 18 -3.00 -19.10 -1.04
C GLN A 18 -3.87 -19.74 -2.10
N GLU A 19 -3.89 -21.09 -2.16
CA GLU A 19 -4.68 -21.83 -3.15
C GLU A 19 -6.17 -21.48 -3.06
N TYR A 20 -6.73 -21.54 -1.85
CA TYR A 20 -8.14 -21.25 -1.66
C TYR A 20 -8.50 -19.81 -2.04
N LEU A 21 -7.72 -18.83 -1.59
CA LEU A 21 -8.01 -17.41 -1.82
C LEU A 21 -7.84 -17.02 -3.29
N GLN A 22 -6.84 -17.55 -4.00
CA GLN A 22 -6.69 -17.34 -5.44
C GLN A 22 -7.91 -17.84 -6.20
N ASN A 23 -8.40 -19.04 -5.87
CA ASN A 23 -9.62 -19.59 -6.45
C ASN A 23 -10.87 -18.77 -6.11
N ALA A 24 -11.02 -18.36 -4.85
CA ALA A 24 -12.14 -17.54 -4.38
C ALA A 24 -12.18 -16.14 -5.02
N GLY A 25 -11.02 -15.63 -5.41
CA GLY A 25 -10.86 -14.37 -6.14
C GLY A 25 -11.18 -14.46 -7.63
N GLY A 26 -11.48 -15.65 -8.16
CA GLY A 26 -11.80 -15.81 -9.58
C GLY A 26 -10.66 -15.45 -10.53
N GLY A 27 -9.41 -15.56 -10.07
CA GLY A 27 -8.22 -15.18 -10.82
C GLY A 27 -7.83 -13.69 -10.75
N GLU A 28 -8.63 -12.88 -10.04
CA GLU A 28 -8.32 -11.46 -9.83
C GLU A 28 -7.39 -11.21 -8.64
N TRP A 29 -7.28 -12.18 -7.70
CA TRP A 29 -6.46 -12.06 -6.51
C TRP A 29 -5.12 -12.74 -6.70
N ARG A 30 -4.05 -12.02 -6.38
CA ARG A 30 -2.69 -12.55 -6.30
C ARG A 30 -2.25 -12.51 -4.84
N ILE A 31 -1.88 -13.67 -4.30
CA ILE A 31 -1.45 -13.82 -2.92
C ILE A 31 0.06 -13.95 -2.88
N HIS A 32 0.71 -13.06 -2.16
CA HIS A 32 2.13 -13.12 -1.84
C HIS A 32 2.30 -13.63 -0.43
N ILE A 33 3.25 -14.50 -0.20
CA ILE A 33 3.50 -15.10 1.13
C ILE A 33 4.83 -14.60 1.66
N SER A 34 4.85 -14.33 2.96
CA SER A 34 6.06 -14.19 3.78
C SER A 34 5.93 -15.09 5.00
N ASP A 35 6.99 -15.80 5.35
CA ASP A 35 7.06 -16.75 6.47
C ASP A 35 7.54 -16.13 7.78
N ASN A 36 7.82 -14.85 7.79
CA ASN A 36 8.27 -14.12 8.98
C ASN A 36 7.84 -12.65 8.97
N GLY A 37 7.77 -12.05 10.17
CA GLY A 37 7.29 -10.68 10.32
C GLY A 37 8.25 -9.61 9.79
N ARG A 38 9.55 -9.88 9.70
CA ARG A 38 10.54 -8.94 9.17
C ARG A 38 10.39 -8.78 7.67
N ASP A 39 10.46 -9.89 6.93
CA ASP A 39 10.38 -9.88 5.48
C ASP A 39 8.99 -9.44 5.00
N GLY A 40 7.92 -9.83 5.73
CA GLY A 40 6.56 -9.36 5.48
C GLY A 40 6.44 -7.84 5.60
N LEU A 41 7.08 -7.22 6.59
CA LEU A 41 7.12 -5.76 6.73
C LEU A 41 7.86 -5.10 5.55
N GLU A 42 8.96 -5.70 5.09
CA GLU A 42 9.71 -5.20 3.94
C GLU A 42 8.89 -5.31 2.64
N MET A 43 8.26 -6.45 2.41
CA MET A 43 7.38 -6.65 1.25
C MET A 43 6.24 -5.62 1.25
N ALA A 44 5.60 -5.37 2.41
CA ALA A 44 4.54 -4.37 2.55
C ALA A 44 5.02 -2.94 2.31
N ALA A 45 6.31 -2.66 2.55
CA ALA A 45 6.91 -1.35 2.29
C ALA A 45 7.30 -1.16 0.80
N GLN A 46 7.62 -2.24 0.10
CA GLN A 46 8.07 -2.21 -1.29
C GLN A 46 6.94 -2.32 -2.32
N THR A 47 5.82 -2.95 -1.93
CA THR A 47 4.70 -3.24 -2.82
C THR A 47 3.41 -2.67 -2.24
N LEU A 48 2.58 -2.08 -3.11
CA LEU A 48 1.24 -1.63 -2.74
C LEU A 48 0.28 -2.82 -2.70
N TYR A 49 0.04 -3.33 -1.51
CA TYR A 49 -0.98 -4.35 -1.29
C TYR A 49 -2.35 -3.73 -1.03
N SER A 50 -3.39 -4.42 -1.49
CA SER A 50 -4.78 -4.06 -1.23
C SER A 50 -5.26 -4.52 0.15
N LEU A 51 -4.61 -5.56 0.69
CA LEU A 51 -4.91 -6.14 2.00
C LEU A 51 -3.68 -6.89 2.51
N ILE A 52 -3.50 -6.90 3.84
CA ILE A 52 -2.51 -7.71 4.53
C ILE A 52 -3.26 -8.67 5.47
N LEU A 53 -3.03 -9.97 5.33
CA LEU A 53 -3.41 -11.01 6.28
C LEU A 53 -2.18 -11.29 7.15
N LEU A 54 -2.31 -11.17 8.46
CA LEU A 54 -1.15 -11.13 9.37
C LEU A 54 -1.35 -12.05 10.55
N ASP A 55 -0.52 -13.08 10.68
CA ASP A 55 -0.45 -13.82 11.95
C ASP A 55 0.31 -12.99 13.00
N ILE A 56 0.01 -13.25 14.26
CA ILE A 56 0.67 -12.61 15.39
C ILE A 56 1.91 -13.39 15.81
N GLY A 57 1.84 -14.73 15.80
CA GLY A 57 2.87 -15.62 16.32
C GLY A 57 4.09 -15.80 15.41
N LEU A 58 4.48 -14.79 14.67
CA LEU A 58 5.54 -14.87 13.67
C LEU A 58 6.95 -14.88 14.27
N PRO A 59 7.91 -15.58 13.65
CA PRO A 59 9.31 -15.46 13.98
C PRO A 59 9.87 -14.09 13.60
N GLU A 60 11.01 -13.74 14.16
CA GLU A 60 11.79 -12.51 14.00
C GLU A 60 11.04 -11.24 14.47
N ARG A 61 9.76 -11.07 14.13
CA ARG A 61 8.95 -9.93 14.54
C ARG A 61 7.50 -10.33 14.73
N ASP A 62 6.97 -10.13 15.96
CA ASP A 62 5.56 -10.35 16.31
C ASP A 62 4.62 -9.51 15.43
N GLY A 63 3.47 -10.07 15.04
CA GLY A 63 2.52 -9.42 14.13
C GLY A 63 1.97 -8.09 14.65
N PHE A 64 1.84 -7.89 15.96
CA PHE A 64 1.48 -6.58 16.51
C PHE A 64 2.56 -5.53 16.26
N GLU A 65 3.84 -5.93 16.35
CA GLU A 65 4.95 -5.03 16.04
C GLU A 65 5.01 -4.71 14.55
N VAL A 66 4.76 -5.71 13.68
CA VAL A 66 4.63 -5.51 12.24
C VAL A 66 3.56 -4.46 11.95
N CYS A 67 2.34 -4.62 12.49
CA CYS A 67 1.24 -3.68 12.29
C CYS A 67 1.60 -2.27 12.77
N LYS A 68 2.15 -2.13 13.98
CA LYS A 68 2.63 -0.83 14.50
C LYS A 68 3.68 -0.19 13.60
N CYS A 69 4.60 -0.99 13.06
CA CYS A 69 5.63 -0.49 12.15
C CYS A 69 5.04 -0.03 10.81
N LEU A 70 4.07 -0.77 10.24
CA LEU A 70 3.34 -0.36 9.04
C LEU A 70 2.70 1.02 9.25
N ARG A 71 1.96 1.22 10.35
CA ARG A 71 1.29 2.50 10.65
C ARG A 71 2.28 3.64 10.88
N ARG A 72 3.39 3.40 11.59
CA ARG A 72 4.47 4.40 11.76
C ARG A 72 5.14 4.79 10.44
N ARG A 73 5.22 3.88 9.48
CA ARG A 73 5.73 4.14 8.12
C ARG A 73 4.67 4.81 7.20
N GLY A 74 3.49 5.13 7.72
CA GLY A 74 2.39 5.74 6.96
C GLY A 74 1.68 4.77 6.03
N ILE A 75 1.92 3.45 6.14
CA ILE A 75 1.27 2.42 5.34
C ILE A 75 -0.13 2.18 5.92
N GLN A 76 -1.16 2.58 5.16
CA GLN A 76 -2.58 2.48 5.54
C GLN A 76 -3.28 1.28 4.91
N THR A 77 -2.53 0.35 4.31
CA THR A 77 -3.11 -0.91 3.80
C THR A 77 -3.88 -1.60 4.92
N PRO A 78 -5.13 -2.03 4.68
CA PRO A 78 -5.92 -2.75 5.68
C PRO A 78 -5.17 -4.00 6.17
N VAL A 79 -5.23 -4.24 7.47
CA VAL A 79 -4.61 -5.39 8.13
C VAL A 79 -5.70 -6.20 8.82
N ILE A 80 -5.87 -7.46 8.44
CA ILE A 80 -6.69 -8.43 9.14
C ILE A 80 -5.76 -9.39 9.87
N PHE A 81 -5.85 -9.44 11.20
CA PHE A 81 -5.15 -10.46 11.97
C PHE A 81 -5.80 -11.82 11.79
N VAL A 82 -4.99 -12.86 11.49
CA VAL A 82 -5.43 -14.25 11.31
C VAL A 82 -4.58 -15.14 12.21
N THR A 83 -5.03 -15.43 13.43
CA THR A 83 -4.17 -15.97 14.48
C THR A 83 -4.87 -16.92 15.42
N ALA A 84 -4.11 -17.78 16.11
CA ALA A 84 -4.63 -18.63 17.19
C ALA A 84 -4.82 -17.88 18.53
N ARG A 85 -4.31 -16.66 18.66
CA ARG A 85 -4.51 -15.84 19.87
C ARG A 85 -5.91 -15.26 19.86
N TYR A 86 -6.64 -15.43 20.96
CA TYR A 86 -8.07 -15.09 21.04
C TYR A 86 -8.50 -14.45 22.35
N SER A 87 -7.55 -14.12 23.24
CA SER A 87 -7.90 -13.40 24.46
C SER A 87 -8.49 -12.03 24.15
N GLU A 88 -9.39 -11.53 24.97
CA GLU A 88 -9.93 -10.18 24.82
C GLU A 88 -8.82 -9.13 24.77
N GLU A 89 -7.77 -9.31 25.56
CA GLU A 89 -6.58 -8.46 25.57
C GLU A 89 -5.84 -8.48 24.23
N ASP A 90 -5.66 -9.66 23.60
CA ASP A 90 -5.03 -9.76 22.29
C ASP A 90 -5.84 -9.07 21.20
N VAL A 91 -7.16 -9.23 21.22
CA VAL A 91 -8.06 -8.59 20.25
C VAL A 91 -8.03 -7.08 20.40
N LEU A 92 -8.12 -6.55 21.62
CA LEU A 92 -8.02 -5.11 21.88
C LEU A 92 -6.67 -4.56 21.43
N LYS A 93 -5.57 -5.26 21.76
CA LYS A 93 -4.22 -4.88 21.33
C LYS A 93 -4.09 -4.88 19.81
N GLY A 94 -4.76 -5.82 19.10
CA GLY A 94 -4.81 -5.85 17.63
C GLY A 94 -5.39 -4.55 17.05
N TYR A 95 -6.51 -4.09 17.58
CA TYR A 95 -7.11 -2.82 17.16
C TYR A 95 -6.27 -1.60 17.58
N GLU A 96 -5.70 -1.59 18.79
CA GLU A 96 -4.84 -0.52 19.27
C GLU A 96 -3.57 -0.33 18.44
N CYS A 97 -3.01 -1.41 17.87
CA CYS A 97 -1.86 -1.29 16.98
C CYS A 97 -2.21 -0.90 15.55
N GLY A 98 -3.50 -0.67 15.27
CA GLY A 98 -3.99 -0.19 13.97
C GLY A 98 -4.46 -1.30 13.02
N GLY A 99 -4.75 -2.50 13.53
CA GLY A 99 -5.44 -3.53 12.77
C GLY A 99 -6.89 -3.17 12.48
N ASP A 100 -7.39 -3.61 11.35
CA ASP A 100 -8.74 -3.27 10.87
C ASP A 100 -9.76 -4.36 11.19
N ASP A 101 -9.31 -5.63 11.35
CA ASP A 101 -10.16 -6.74 11.76
C ASP A 101 -9.32 -7.88 12.36
N TYR A 102 -10.03 -8.87 12.92
CA TYR A 102 -9.43 -9.99 13.65
C TYR A 102 -10.18 -11.27 13.35
N ILE A 103 -9.46 -12.35 13.02
CA ILE A 103 -9.99 -13.69 12.75
C ILE A 103 -9.21 -14.70 13.59
N VAL A 104 -9.94 -15.49 14.37
CA VAL A 104 -9.36 -16.50 15.25
C VAL A 104 -9.30 -17.85 14.55
N LYS A 105 -8.13 -18.50 14.55
CA LYS A 105 -7.95 -19.91 14.14
C LYS A 105 -8.54 -20.86 15.21
N PRO A 106 -9.29 -21.92 14.83
CA PRO A 106 -9.64 -22.33 13.48
C PRO A 106 -10.82 -21.53 12.93
N PHE A 107 -10.79 -21.23 11.63
CA PHE A 107 -11.82 -20.49 10.91
C PHE A 107 -12.27 -21.22 9.63
N SER A 108 -13.41 -20.83 9.09
CA SER A 108 -13.86 -21.29 7.79
C SER A 108 -13.19 -20.48 6.68
N MET A 109 -12.54 -21.16 5.71
CA MET A 109 -11.96 -20.51 4.53
C MET A 109 -12.98 -19.65 3.76
N ALA A 110 -14.23 -20.13 3.68
CA ALA A 110 -15.31 -19.38 3.02
C ALA A 110 -15.66 -18.08 3.79
N GLN A 111 -15.63 -18.11 5.12
CA GLN A 111 -15.86 -16.92 5.95
C GLN A 111 -14.71 -15.91 5.77
N LEU A 112 -13.46 -16.37 5.75
CA LEU A 112 -12.30 -15.52 5.50
C LEU A 112 -12.42 -14.86 4.12
N ALA A 113 -12.67 -15.64 3.06
CA ALA A 113 -12.84 -15.11 1.72
C ALA A 113 -14.00 -14.09 1.61
N ALA A 114 -15.12 -14.36 2.29
CA ALA A 114 -16.25 -13.42 2.33
C ALA A 114 -15.86 -12.11 3.04
N LYS A 115 -15.14 -12.18 4.17
CA LYS A 115 -14.61 -11.00 4.85
C LYS A 115 -13.66 -10.21 3.96
N ILE A 116 -12.70 -10.88 3.32
CA ILE A 116 -11.78 -10.23 2.38
C ILE A 116 -12.54 -9.48 1.28
N LYS A 117 -13.55 -10.10 0.66
CA LYS A 117 -14.39 -9.43 -0.36
C LYS A 117 -15.05 -8.16 0.17
N VAL A 118 -15.59 -8.21 1.39
CA VAL A 118 -16.20 -7.03 2.03
C VAL A 118 -15.16 -5.95 2.30
N PHE A 119 -13.98 -6.32 2.78
CA PHE A 119 -12.89 -5.37 3.00
C PHE A 119 -12.42 -4.74 1.70
N LEU A 120 -12.10 -5.54 0.70
CA LEU A 120 -11.66 -5.05 -0.60
C LEU A 120 -12.68 -4.12 -1.25
N LYS A 121 -13.98 -4.44 -1.12
CA LYS A 121 -15.06 -3.57 -1.59
C LYS A 121 -15.08 -2.25 -0.82
N ARG A 122 -15.10 -2.26 0.51
CA ARG A 122 -15.15 -1.06 1.34
C ARG A 122 -13.93 -0.17 1.16
N TYR A 123 -12.73 -0.74 1.14
CA TYR A 123 -11.49 0.01 0.98
C TYR A 123 -11.24 0.42 -0.48
N GLY A 124 -11.73 -0.34 -1.45
CA GLY A 124 -11.76 0.05 -2.86
C GLY A 124 -12.74 1.19 -3.13
N GLU A 125 -13.92 1.18 -2.47
CA GLU A 125 -14.90 2.26 -2.55
C GLU A 125 -14.53 3.48 -1.68
N SER A 126 -13.75 3.29 -0.61
CA SER A 126 -13.31 4.36 0.30
C SER A 126 -12.11 5.14 -0.23
N ARG A 127 -11.32 4.55 -1.13
CA ARG A 127 -10.33 5.28 -1.93
C ARG A 127 -10.96 5.49 -3.29
N PRO A 128 -11.24 6.73 -3.70
CA PRO A 128 -11.75 6.97 -5.05
C PRO A 128 -10.83 6.27 -6.05
N ALA A 129 -11.42 5.51 -6.97
CA ALA A 129 -10.67 4.82 -8.03
C ALA A 129 -9.76 5.79 -8.78
N ALA A 130 -10.18 7.05 -8.85
CA ALA A 130 -9.39 8.14 -9.41
C ALA A 130 -9.10 9.21 -8.36
N VAL A 131 -7.88 9.71 -8.36
CA VAL A 131 -7.45 10.92 -7.64
C VAL A 131 -7.33 12.04 -8.65
N THR A 132 -8.03 13.14 -8.42
CA THR A 132 -7.97 14.30 -9.32
C THR A 132 -7.40 15.50 -8.59
N TYR A 133 -6.47 16.18 -9.22
CA TYR A 133 -5.96 17.48 -8.79
C TYR A 133 -5.81 18.39 -10.01
N LEU A 134 -6.63 19.42 -10.07
CA LEU A 134 -6.77 20.31 -11.24
C LEU A 134 -7.14 19.48 -12.50
N ASP A 135 -6.31 19.54 -13.52
CA ASP A 135 -6.44 18.82 -14.79
C ASP A 135 -5.75 17.44 -14.80
N LEU A 136 -5.11 17.04 -13.70
CA LEU A 136 -4.49 15.73 -13.55
C LEU A 136 -5.47 14.73 -12.92
N THR A 137 -5.59 13.54 -13.50
CA THR A 137 -6.38 12.44 -12.96
C THR A 137 -5.55 11.15 -12.96
N ALA A 138 -5.39 10.54 -11.79
CA ALA A 138 -4.74 9.25 -11.60
C ALA A 138 -5.79 8.16 -11.41
N ASP A 139 -5.87 7.18 -12.31
CA ASP A 139 -6.60 5.94 -12.08
C ASP A 139 -5.71 4.96 -11.33
N ARG A 140 -6.11 4.61 -10.09
CA ARG A 140 -5.34 3.72 -9.22
C ARG A 140 -5.44 2.26 -9.64
N ASN A 141 -6.58 1.86 -10.23
CA ASN A 141 -6.85 0.47 -10.58
C ASN A 141 -6.02 0.08 -11.81
N ASP A 142 -6.07 0.92 -12.83
CA ASP A 142 -5.35 0.69 -14.09
C ASP A 142 -3.91 1.25 -14.04
N ARG A 143 -3.55 1.98 -12.96
CA ARG A 143 -2.25 2.68 -12.79
C ARG A 143 -1.96 3.61 -13.97
N LYS A 144 -2.98 4.32 -14.43
CA LYS A 144 -2.91 5.27 -15.53
C LYS A 144 -3.04 6.70 -15.04
N MET A 145 -2.31 7.60 -15.69
CA MET A 145 -2.36 9.02 -15.42
C MET A 145 -2.88 9.77 -16.65
N TYR A 146 -3.75 10.72 -16.40
CA TYR A 146 -4.37 11.54 -17.45
C TYR A 146 -4.12 13.02 -17.18
N LEU A 147 -3.91 13.77 -18.27
CA LEU A 147 -3.92 15.22 -18.31
C LEU A 147 -5.13 15.64 -19.13
N GLY A 148 -6.19 16.13 -18.47
CA GLY A 148 -7.51 16.22 -19.08
C GLY A 148 -7.98 14.85 -19.55
N ASP A 149 -8.33 14.73 -20.85
CA ASP A 149 -8.76 13.46 -21.46
C ASP A 149 -7.58 12.66 -22.07
N LYS A 150 -6.35 13.17 -22.00
CA LYS A 150 -5.19 12.53 -22.62
C LYS A 150 -4.42 11.70 -21.61
N GLU A 151 -4.26 10.40 -21.89
CA GLU A 151 -3.34 9.52 -21.13
C GLU A 151 -1.90 10.00 -21.31
N ILE A 152 -1.15 10.12 -20.20
CA ILE A 152 0.29 10.40 -20.17
C ILE A 152 1.05 9.17 -19.72
N ASP A 153 2.19 8.91 -20.39
CA ASP A 153 2.99 7.71 -20.14
C ASP A 153 4.00 7.97 -19.01
N LEU A 154 3.73 7.37 -17.86
CA LEU A 154 4.61 7.41 -16.70
C LEU A 154 5.12 6.01 -16.37
N GLN A 155 6.41 5.91 -16.04
CA GLN A 155 6.97 4.70 -15.48
C GLN A 155 6.32 4.39 -14.12
N PRO A 156 6.29 3.13 -13.65
CA PRO A 156 5.59 2.75 -12.42
C PRO A 156 5.94 3.61 -11.19
N ARG A 157 7.20 3.95 -11.01
CA ARG A 157 7.65 4.80 -9.89
C ARG A 157 7.32 6.28 -10.08
N GLU A 158 7.28 6.75 -11.30
CA GLU A 158 6.85 8.11 -11.63
C GLU A 158 5.37 8.29 -11.33
N PHE A 159 4.56 7.29 -11.70
CA PHE A 159 3.15 7.23 -11.33
C PHE A 159 2.97 7.31 -9.80
N ASP A 160 3.70 6.49 -9.04
CA ASP A 160 3.59 6.45 -7.58
C ASP A 160 4.02 7.77 -6.92
N VAL A 161 5.08 8.41 -7.42
CA VAL A 161 5.54 9.72 -6.95
C VAL A 161 4.46 10.78 -7.21
N LEU A 162 3.93 10.87 -8.44
CA LEU A 162 2.93 11.87 -8.79
C LEU A 162 1.63 11.63 -8.04
N LEU A 163 1.15 10.39 -7.97
CA LEU A 163 -0.03 10.01 -7.19
C LEU A 163 0.11 10.44 -5.73
N TYR A 164 1.25 10.17 -5.10
CA TYR A 164 1.47 10.56 -3.71
C TYR A 164 1.43 12.08 -3.51
N LEU A 165 1.99 12.85 -4.45
CA LEU A 165 1.92 14.31 -4.41
C LEU A 165 0.49 14.81 -4.65
N MET A 166 -0.29 14.17 -5.52
CA MET A 166 -1.71 14.49 -5.77
C MET A 166 -2.62 14.17 -4.57
N GLU A 167 -2.25 13.17 -3.77
CA GLU A 167 -2.94 12.87 -2.49
C GLU A 167 -2.65 13.91 -1.40
N HIS A 168 -1.58 14.68 -1.55
CA HIS A 168 -1.12 15.69 -0.59
C HIS A 168 -0.84 17.04 -1.26
N PRO A 169 -1.82 17.61 -1.98
CA PRO A 169 -1.62 18.85 -2.71
C PRO A 169 -1.28 20.00 -1.77
N GLU A 170 -0.52 20.96 -2.25
CA GLU A 170 -0.05 22.16 -1.53
C GLU A 170 0.80 21.86 -0.27
N ARG A 171 1.01 20.57 0.06
CA ARG A 171 1.84 20.14 1.18
C ARG A 171 3.29 19.93 0.73
N LEU A 172 4.24 20.37 1.55
CA LEU A 172 5.64 20.00 1.39
C LEU A 172 5.82 18.52 1.79
N VAL A 173 6.25 17.70 0.83
CA VAL A 173 6.62 16.30 1.02
C VAL A 173 8.13 16.19 1.00
N SER A 174 8.73 15.64 2.06
CA SER A 174 10.18 15.52 2.13
C SER A 174 10.71 14.46 1.14
N LYS A 175 12.00 14.54 0.81
CA LYS A 175 12.63 13.54 -0.05
C LYS A 175 12.63 12.17 0.60
N GLU A 176 12.90 12.13 1.89
CA GLU A 176 12.90 10.91 2.71
C GLU A 176 11.51 10.27 2.75
N GLU A 177 10.45 11.09 2.90
CA GLU A 177 9.06 10.63 2.87
C GLU A 177 8.70 10.01 1.49
N LEU A 178 9.06 10.67 0.38
CA LEU A 178 8.83 10.14 -0.97
C LEU A 178 9.61 8.85 -1.22
N LEU A 179 10.88 8.80 -0.79
CA LEU A 179 11.69 7.60 -0.94
C LEU A 179 11.10 6.44 -0.14
N ALA A 180 10.81 6.66 1.14
CA ALA A 180 10.21 5.64 2.00
C ALA A 180 8.88 5.13 1.44
N ARG A 181 8.08 6.02 0.83
CA ARG A 181 6.75 5.66 0.28
C ARG A 181 6.83 4.93 -1.04
N VAL A 182 7.74 5.32 -1.95
CA VAL A 182 7.78 4.82 -3.33
C VAL A 182 8.82 3.70 -3.50
N TRP A 183 9.91 3.72 -2.73
CA TRP A 183 10.98 2.72 -2.79
C TRP A 183 11.03 1.79 -1.57
N GLY A 184 10.28 2.09 -0.50
CA GLY A 184 10.35 1.42 0.78
C GLY A 184 11.35 2.06 1.74
N ALA A 185 11.02 2.02 3.05
CA ALA A 185 11.79 2.74 4.07
C ALA A 185 13.21 2.19 4.30
N GLU A 186 13.48 0.94 3.92
CA GLU A 186 14.80 0.29 4.06
C GLU A 186 15.48 0.07 2.71
N SER A 187 14.99 0.72 1.64
CA SER A 187 15.67 0.64 0.35
C SER A 187 16.96 1.47 0.39
N ASP A 188 17.98 1.01 -0.35
CA ASP A 188 19.21 1.77 -0.59
C ASP A 188 18.97 3.01 -1.49
N ALA A 189 17.71 3.39 -1.69
CA ALA A 189 17.34 4.53 -2.52
C ALA A 189 17.80 5.83 -1.83
N VAL A 190 18.56 6.60 -2.56
CA VAL A 190 19.10 7.88 -2.12
C VAL A 190 18.33 9.04 -2.78
N PRO A 191 18.38 10.26 -2.25
CA PRO A 191 17.67 11.43 -2.80
C PRO A 191 17.83 11.65 -4.31
N ARG A 192 18.94 11.22 -4.89
CA ARG A 192 19.19 11.27 -6.34
C ARG A 192 18.24 10.38 -7.16
N ASN A 193 17.68 9.33 -6.54
CA ASN A 193 16.72 8.45 -7.21
C ASN A 193 15.42 9.18 -7.57
N LEU A 194 15.13 10.31 -6.94
CA LEU A 194 13.98 11.17 -7.26
C LEU A 194 14.23 12.12 -8.44
N ASP A 195 15.47 12.42 -8.76
CA ASP A 195 15.79 13.46 -9.75
C ASP A 195 15.25 13.10 -11.15
N ASN A 196 15.43 11.85 -11.60
CA ASN A 196 14.93 11.40 -12.90
C ASN A 196 13.39 11.31 -12.93
N PRO A 197 12.72 10.63 -11.97
CA PRO A 197 11.26 10.63 -11.89
C PRO A 197 10.65 12.04 -11.90
N ILE A 198 11.14 12.95 -11.07
CA ILE A 198 10.63 14.33 -11.01
C ILE A 198 10.83 15.07 -12.33
N LYS A 199 11.99 14.87 -12.99
CA LYS A 199 12.25 15.46 -14.30
C LYS A 199 11.28 14.94 -15.36
N ASN A 200 11.05 13.63 -15.41
CA ASN A 200 10.15 13.03 -16.39
C ASN A 200 8.70 13.42 -16.13
N ILE A 201 8.24 13.38 -14.89
CA ILE A 201 6.90 13.84 -14.52
C ILE A 201 6.69 15.29 -14.97
N ARG A 202 7.63 16.19 -14.70
CA ARG A 202 7.54 17.60 -15.14
C ARG A 202 7.44 17.75 -16.64
N LYS A 203 8.13 16.89 -17.41
CA LYS A 203 8.06 16.88 -18.87
C LYS A 203 6.67 16.45 -19.33
N GLU A 204 6.16 15.34 -18.80
CA GLU A 204 4.85 14.81 -19.20
C GLU A 204 3.68 15.70 -18.73
N THR A 205 3.86 16.46 -17.63
CA THR A 205 2.89 17.42 -17.10
C THR A 205 3.18 18.88 -17.46
N GLU A 206 4.00 19.14 -18.48
CA GLU A 206 4.41 20.51 -18.86
C GLU A 206 3.21 21.42 -19.16
N ASN A 207 2.17 20.88 -19.77
CA ASN A 207 0.95 21.61 -20.12
C ASN A 207 -0.14 21.56 -19.05
N SER A 208 0.10 20.92 -17.90
CA SER A 208 -0.86 20.87 -16.79
C SER A 208 -0.98 22.22 -16.08
N GLU A 209 -2.13 22.49 -15.48
CA GLU A 209 -2.32 23.58 -14.52
C GLU A 209 -1.57 23.35 -13.19
N ALA A 210 -1.20 22.10 -12.91
CA ALA A 210 -0.41 21.71 -11.76
C ALA A 210 1.09 21.76 -12.07
N MET A 211 1.90 22.05 -11.04
CA MET A 211 3.36 22.00 -11.17
C MET A 211 4.01 21.41 -9.91
N ILE A 212 5.08 20.65 -10.10
CA ILE A 212 5.91 20.19 -8.99
C ILE A 212 6.98 21.22 -8.70
N VAL A 213 6.93 21.84 -7.55
CA VAL A 213 7.93 22.79 -7.05
C VAL A 213 8.96 22.07 -6.20
N THR A 214 10.25 22.39 -6.42
CA THR A 214 11.34 21.91 -5.57
C THR A 214 11.66 22.95 -4.50
N LEU A 215 11.50 22.56 -3.23
CA LEU A 215 12.05 23.34 -2.12
C LEU A 215 13.43 22.77 -1.79
N ARG A 216 14.47 23.51 -2.18
CA ARG A 216 15.87 23.07 -2.04
C ARG A 216 16.20 22.71 -0.59
N GLY A 217 16.76 21.52 -0.38
CA GLY A 217 17.11 20.99 0.95
C GLY A 217 15.95 20.34 1.71
N TYR A 218 14.69 20.47 1.25
CA TYR A 218 13.51 19.97 1.97
C TYR A 218 12.76 18.89 1.20
N GLY A 219 12.34 19.13 -0.05
CA GLY A 219 11.53 18.17 -0.78
C GLY A 219 10.79 18.78 -1.97
N TYR A 220 9.58 18.28 -2.19
CA TYR A 220 8.74 18.62 -3.32
C TYR A 220 7.32 18.98 -2.86
N ARG A 221 6.64 19.80 -3.65
CA ARG A 221 5.25 20.17 -3.45
C ARG A 221 4.56 20.25 -4.79
N LEU A 222 3.36 19.66 -4.90
CA LEU A 222 2.49 19.86 -6.06
C LEU A 222 1.60 21.07 -5.77
N GLU A 223 1.60 22.05 -6.66
CA GLU A 223 0.81 23.29 -6.52
C GLU A 223 0.29 23.77 -7.88
N THR A 224 -0.66 24.71 -7.83
CA THR A 224 -1.19 25.34 -9.04
C THR A 224 -0.13 26.24 -9.70
N LYS A 225 0.01 26.18 -11.02
CA LYS A 225 0.80 27.16 -11.79
C LYS A 225 0.18 28.54 -11.62
N LYS A 226 0.99 29.51 -11.27
CA LYS A 226 0.57 30.92 -11.20
C LYS A 226 0.63 31.57 -12.56
#